data_62e973284fa2ceeeee253949f7c2cee9
#
_entry.id   62e973284fa2ceeeee253949f7c2cee9
#
_cell.length_a   1.000
_cell.length_b   1.000
_cell.length_c   1.000
_cell.angle_alpha   90.00
_cell.angle_beta   90.00
_cell.angle_gamma   90.00
#
_symmetry.space_group_name_H-M   'P 1'
#
loop_
_entity.id
_entity.type
_entity.pdbx_description
1 polymer ?
#
loop_
_entity_poly.entity_id
_entity_poly.type
_entity_poly.pdbx_seq_one_letter_code
_entity_poly.pdbx_strand_id
1 'polypeptide(L)'
;MSERVFTFPTYDLAQSILGQHNRYLQMMNEVIPADIVSRGDTVVIKGDELQVEALYRTLEELVFLYKEGSTITESQVRIAAKMVMNGKGDALHSMFEDTLSVTMRGKSITPKTEGQKQYVDSIRKNTITFGIGPAGTGKTFLAVALAAFYLKNRNVDKIILTRXXXXCRRGW
;
A
#
# COMPACT_ATOMS: atom_id res chain seq x y z
N MET A 1 -11.17 -4.01 28.91
CA MET A 1 -11.60 -3.01 27.91
C MET A 1 -10.68 -1.81 27.98
N SER A 2 -10.12 -1.42 26.86
CA SER A 2 -9.21 -0.28 26.74
C SER A 2 -9.89 0.83 25.95
N GLU A 3 -9.48 2.07 26.18
CA GLU A 3 -9.96 3.24 25.43
C GLU A 3 -8.76 4.10 25.07
N ARG A 4 -8.67 4.52 23.79
CA ARG A 4 -7.70 5.51 23.33
C ARG A 4 -8.38 6.55 22.47
N VAL A 5 -7.87 7.77 22.54
CA VAL A 5 -8.36 8.90 21.75
C VAL A 5 -7.25 9.30 20.78
N PHE A 6 -7.57 9.32 19.50
CA PHE A 6 -6.68 9.80 18.43
C PHE A 6 -7.17 11.16 17.97
N THR A 7 -6.31 12.18 18.02
CA THR A 7 -6.65 13.53 17.56
C THR A 7 -5.76 13.91 16.39
N PHE A 8 -6.39 14.24 15.26
CA PHE A 8 -5.67 14.69 14.05
C PHE A 8 -5.24 16.16 14.23
N PRO A 9 -4.07 16.55 13.71
CA PRO A 9 -3.61 17.94 13.76
C PRO A 9 -4.55 18.95 13.12
N THR A 10 -5.29 18.54 12.07
CA THR A 10 -6.24 19.40 11.38
C THR A 10 -7.47 18.59 10.92
N TYR A 11 -8.59 19.26 10.77
CA TYR A 11 -9.83 18.66 10.26
C TYR A 11 -9.65 18.13 8.82
N ASP A 12 -8.91 18.86 7.97
CA ASP A 12 -8.66 18.44 6.59
C ASP A 12 -7.87 17.12 6.53
N LEU A 13 -6.90 16.97 7.43
CA LEU A 13 -6.14 15.72 7.55
C LEU A 13 -7.05 14.58 8.01
N ALA A 14 -7.90 14.85 9.01
CA ALA A 14 -8.89 13.87 9.47
C ALA A 14 -9.77 13.40 8.31
N GLN A 15 -10.31 14.33 7.52
CA GLN A 15 -11.15 13.98 6.36
C GLN A 15 -10.40 13.13 5.33
N SER A 16 -9.13 13.45 5.08
CA SER A 16 -8.29 12.70 4.13
C SER A 16 -8.02 11.26 4.58
N ILE A 17 -7.82 11.07 5.89
CA ILE A 17 -7.48 9.75 6.47
C ILE A 17 -8.75 8.92 6.74
N LEU A 18 -9.83 9.56 7.20
CA LEU A 18 -11.08 8.85 7.53
C LEU A 18 -11.93 8.59 6.28
N GLY A 19 -11.71 9.38 5.23
CA GLY A 19 -12.47 9.29 3.98
C GLY A 19 -13.85 9.93 4.09
N GLN A 20 -14.51 10.11 2.95
CA GLN A 20 -15.86 10.69 2.92
C GLN A 20 -16.80 9.83 3.77
N HIS A 21 -17.56 10.48 4.65
CA HIS A 21 -18.50 9.82 5.57
C HIS A 21 -17.84 8.72 6.41
N ASN A 22 -16.55 8.89 6.76
CA ASN A 22 -15.77 7.93 7.55
C ASN A 22 -15.64 6.54 6.88
N ARG A 23 -15.70 6.49 5.56
CA ARG A 23 -15.65 5.23 4.80
C ARG A 23 -14.36 4.45 5.10
N TYR A 24 -13.23 5.13 5.15
CA TYR A 24 -11.94 4.47 5.42
C TYR A 24 -11.86 3.97 6.87
N LEU A 25 -12.46 4.71 7.80
CA LEU A 25 -12.55 4.26 9.20
C LEU A 25 -13.39 2.98 9.31
N GLN A 26 -14.52 2.92 8.58
CA GLN A 26 -15.35 1.71 8.53
C GLN A 26 -14.56 0.52 7.96
N MET A 27 -13.77 0.75 6.91
CA MET A 27 -12.92 -0.29 6.30
C MET A 27 -11.83 -0.78 7.25
N MET A 28 -11.24 0.12 8.05
CA MET A 28 -10.31 -0.27 9.12
C MET A 28 -11.04 -1.15 10.14
N ASN A 29 -12.25 -0.77 10.52
CA ASN A 29 -13.05 -1.51 11.51
C ASN A 29 -13.48 -2.89 11.02
N GLU A 30 -13.63 -3.09 9.70
CA GLU A 30 -13.88 -4.42 9.12
C GLU A 30 -12.69 -5.37 9.35
N VAL A 31 -11.48 -4.82 9.43
CA VAL A 31 -10.25 -5.60 9.61
C VAL A 31 -9.88 -5.71 11.10
N ILE A 32 -10.06 -4.64 11.85
CA ILE A 32 -9.72 -4.52 13.28
C ILE A 32 -11.01 -4.13 14.02
N PRO A 33 -11.83 -5.11 14.43
CA PRO A 33 -13.13 -4.79 15.05
C PRO A 33 -12.97 -4.08 16.40
N ALA A 34 -13.53 -2.88 16.50
CA ALA A 34 -13.52 -2.08 17.73
C ALA A 34 -14.76 -1.17 17.73
N ASP A 35 -15.12 -0.66 18.88
CA ASP A 35 -16.17 0.35 18.98
C ASP A 35 -15.55 1.73 18.74
N ILE A 36 -15.93 2.37 17.64
CA ILE A 36 -15.28 3.60 17.16
C ILE A 36 -16.30 4.72 17.03
N VAL A 37 -15.97 5.87 17.62
CA VAL A 37 -16.78 7.09 17.48
C VAL A 37 -15.87 8.20 16.94
N SER A 38 -16.24 8.75 15.78
CA SER A 38 -15.53 9.87 15.16
C SER A 38 -16.31 11.16 15.36
N ARG A 39 -15.66 12.21 15.82
CA ARG A 39 -16.25 13.55 16.01
C ARG A 39 -15.23 14.61 15.55
N GLY A 40 -15.48 15.17 14.39
CA GLY A 40 -14.58 16.20 13.85
C GLY A 40 -13.18 15.65 13.57
N ASP A 41 -12.19 16.18 14.25
CA ASP A 41 -10.78 15.76 14.14
C ASP A 41 -10.38 14.70 15.16
N THR A 42 -11.34 14.13 15.89
CA THR A 42 -11.06 13.19 16.98
C THR A 42 -11.75 11.85 16.72
N VAL A 43 -11.02 10.76 16.98
CA VAL A 43 -11.53 9.38 16.93
C VAL A 43 -11.32 8.74 18.29
N VAL A 44 -12.42 8.31 18.91
CA VAL A 44 -12.41 7.54 20.17
C VAL A 44 -12.53 6.07 19.80
N ILE A 45 -11.59 5.26 20.28
CA ILE A 45 -11.50 3.82 19.98
C ILE A 45 -11.65 3.06 21.31
N LYS A 46 -12.61 2.14 21.39
CA LYS A 46 -12.85 1.31 22.58
C LYS A 46 -12.91 -0.16 22.18
N GLY A 47 -12.37 -1.02 23.02
CA GLY A 47 -12.41 -2.45 22.74
C GLY A 47 -11.38 -3.24 23.50
N ASP A 48 -10.95 -4.32 22.89
CA ASP A 48 -9.83 -5.11 23.42
C ASP A 48 -8.52 -4.35 23.20
N GLU A 49 -7.58 -4.49 24.14
CA GLU A 49 -6.32 -3.73 24.13
C GLU A 49 -5.56 -3.88 22.82
N LEU A 50 -5.46 -5.11 22.30
CA LEU A 50 -4.75 -5.37 21.03
C LEU A 50 -5.42 -4.68 19.84
N GLN A 51 -6.77 -4.69 19.81
CA GLN A 51 -7.54 -4.06 18.74
C GLN A 51 -7.43 -2.53 18.78
N VAL A 52 -7.54 -1.97 19.99
CA VAL A 52 -7.43 -0.53 20.21
C VAL A 52 -6.04 -0.04 19.79
N GLU A 53 -4.98 -0.75 20.21
CA GLU A 53 -3.62 -0.40 19.85
C GLU A 53 -3.37 -0.54 18.35
N ALA A 54 -3.85 -1.62 17.73
CA ALA A 54 -3.69 -1.85 16.29
C ALA A 54 -4.40 -0.77 15.46
N LEU A 55 -5.61 -0.38 15.87
CA LEU A 55 -6.36 0.64 15.14
C LEU A 55 -5.71 2.01 15.32
N TYR A 56 -5.29 2.34 16.54
CA TYR A 56 -4.56 3.58 16.84
C TYR A 56 -3.30 3.69 15.98
N ARG A 57 -2.49 2.62 15.96
CA ARG A 57 -1.27 2.55 15.16
C ARG A 57 -1.55 2.66 13.66
N THR A 58 -2.65 2.05 13.18
CA THR A 58 -3.05 2.17 11.77
C THR A 58 -3.30 3.63 11.40
N LEU A 59 -3.96 4.38 12.27
CA LEU A 59 -4.20 5.82 12.06
C LEU A 59 -2.88 6.60 12.01
N GLU A 60 -1.94 6.31 12.93
CA GLU A 60 -0.62 6.95 12.93
C GLU A 60 0.12 6.71 11.61
N GLU A 61 0.13 5.46 11.14
CA GLU A 61 0.81 5.08 9.89
C GLU A 61 0.20 5.79 8.68
N LEU A 62 -1.13 5.87 8.61
CA LEU A 62 -1.81 6.56 7.51
C LEU A 62 -1.54 8.07 7.54
N VAL A 63 -1.49 8.68 8.73
CA VAL A 63 -1.13 10.10 8.88
C VAL A 63 0.31 10.33 8.41
N PHE A 64 1.23 9.45 8.77
CA PHE A 64 2.62 9.54 8.32
C PHE A 64 2.70 9.47 6.78
N LEU A 65 2.07 8.47 6.18
CA LEU A 65 2.06 8.29 4.71
C LEU A 65 1.49 9.52 4.01
N TYR A 66 0.43 10.11 4.56
CA TYR A 66 -0.17 11.33 4.00
C TYR A 66 0.81 12.50 4.05
N LYS A 67 1.50 12.68 5.18
CA LYS A 67 2.50 13.76 5.35
C LYS A 67 3.67 13.59 4.38
N GLU A 68 4.04 12.35 4.04
CA GLU A 68 5.07 12.04 3.03
C GLU A 68 4.55 12.25 1.58
N GLY A 69 3.35 12.78 1.41
CA GLY A 69 2.79 13.11 0.10
C GLY A 69 2.03 11.98 -0.59
N SER A 70 1.79 10.88 0.10
CA SER A 70 0.99 9.77 -0.45
C SER A 70 -0.49 10.13 -0.44
N THR A 71 -1.19 9.86 -1.54
CA THR A 71 -2.65 9.94 -1.57
C THR A 71 -3.23 8.68 -0.94
N ILE A 72 -4.00 8.84 0.12
CA ILE A 72 -4.60 7.69 0.81
C ILE A 72 -5.74 7.11 -0.05
N THR A 73 -5.66 5.82 -0.31
CA THR A 73 -6.65 5.06 -1.11
C THR A 73 -7.21 3.90 -0.30
N GLU A 74 -8.36 3.38 -0.71
CA GLU A 74 -9.00 2.21 -0.06
C GLU A 74 -8.02 1.03 0.07
N SER A 75 -7.24 0.80 -0.98
CA SER A 75 -6.26 -0.29 -0.99
C SER A 75 -5.20 -0.11 0.11
N GLN A 76 -4.68 1.10 0.25
CA GLN A 76 -3.67 1.42 1.27
C GLN A 76 -4.24 1.27 2.68
N VAL A 77 -5.47 1.72 2.89
CA VAL A 77 -6.15 1.59 4.19
C VAL A 77 -6.26 0.12 4.60
N ARG A 78 -6.76 -0.73 3.68
CA ARG A 78 -6.90 -2.17 3.95
C ARG A 78 -5.55 -2.84 4.20
N ILE A 79 -4.53 -2.47 3.42
CA ILE A 79 -3.17 -3.02 3.57
C ILE A 79 -2.60 -2.60 4.93
N ALA A 80 -2.70 -1.32 5.27
CA ALA A 80 -2.19 -0.79 6.54
C ALA A 80 -2.83 -1.53 7.73
N ALA A 81 -4.16 -1.60 7.75
CA ALA A 81 -4.89 -2.29 8.82
C ALA A 81 -4.46 -3.76 8.96
N LYS A 82 -4.37 -4.49 7.83
CA LYS A 82 -3.94 -5.90 7.84
C LYS A 82 -2.49 -6.06 8.30
N MET A 83 -1.59 -5.20 7.86
CA MET A 83 -0.18 -5.29 8.24
C MET A 83 0.02 -5.01 9.73
N VAL A 84 -0.65 -3.98 10.25
CA VAL A 84 -0.58 -3.67 11.68
C VAL A 84 -1.15 -4.82 12.51
N MET A 85 -2.31 -5.38 12.14
CA MET A 85 -2.89 -6.53 12.83
C MET A 85 -1.96 -7.74 12.86
N ASN A 86 -1.15 -7.92 11.82
CA ASN A 86 -0.19 -9.03 11.73
C ASN A 86 1.19 -8.69 12.32
N GLY A 87 1.32 -7.57 13.05
CA GLY A 87 2.57 -7.16 13.69
C GLY A 87 3.64 -6.66 12.72
N LYS A 88 3.25 -6.30 11.49
CA LYS A 88 4.16 -5.84 10.44
C LYS A 88 3.99 -4.36 10.12
N GLY A 89 3.52 -3.57 11.08
CA GLY A 89 3.33 -2.12 10.90
C GLY A 89 4.61 -1.41 10.45
N ASP A 90 5.75 -1.76 11.03
CA ASP A 90 7.04 -1.14 10.71
C ASP A 90 7.45 -1.28 9.24
N ALA A 91 6.95 -2.30 8.56
CA ALA A 91 7.25 -2.52 7.14
C ALA A 91 6.39 -1.66 6.20
N LEU A 92 5.37 -0.96 6.73
CA LEU A 92 4.50 -0.11 5.93
C LEU A 92 5.27 1.02 5.25
N HIS A 93 6.16 1.68 5.98
CA HIS A 93 6.97 2.78 5.45
C HIS A 93 7.77 2.31 4.23
N SER A 94 8.55 1.25 4.41
CA SER A 94 9.40 0.73 3.32
C SER A 94 8.58 0.24 2.12
N MET A 95 7.35 -0.19 2.37
CA MET A 95 6.46 -0.66 1.32
C MET A 95 5.90 0.50 0.48
N PHE A 96 5.55 1.61 1.11
CA PHE A 96 4.93 2.75 0.43
C PHE A 96 5.94 3.79 -0.06
N GLU A 97 7.12 3.88 0.53
CA GLU A 97 8.22 4.73 0.07
C GLU A 97 8.76 4.27 -1.30
N ASP A 98 8.58 3.00 -1.64
CA ASP A 98 9.08 2.41 -2.88
C ASP A 98 8.23 2.83 -4.09
N THR A 99 8.29 4.10 -4.42
CA THR A 99 7.72 4.57 -5.70
C THR A 99 8.61 4.07 -6.83
N LEU A 100 8.14 3.06 -7.56
CA LEU A 100 8.87 2.46 -8.69
C LEU A 100 8.91 3.39 -9.89
N SER A 101 7.84 4.15 -10.09
CA SER A 101 7.71 5.01 -11.24
C SER A 101 6.48 5.90 -11.06
N VAL A 102 6.42 6.96 -11.84
CA VAL A 102 5.23 7.81 -11.91
C VAL A 102 4.70 7.72 -13.34
N THR A 103 3.44 7.40 -13.49
CA THR A 103 2.79 7.33 -14.82
C THR A 103 2.76 8.74 -15.46
N MET A 104 2.48 8.80 -16.75
CA MET A 104 2.30 10.09 -17.47
C MET A 104 1.20 10.96 -16.85
N ARG A 105 0.26 10.35 -16.15
CA ARG A 105 -0.84 11.07 -15.45
C ARG A 105 -0.48 11.43 -14.00
N GLY A 106 0.77 11.31 -13.60
CA GLY A 106 1.24 11.66 -12.26
C GLY A 106 0.95 10.64 -11.17
N LYS A 107 0.42 9.47 -11.51
CA LYS A 107 0.08 8.44 -10.52
C LYS A 107 1.31 7.60 -10.18
N SER A 108 1.65 7.51 -8.91
CA SER A 108 2.77 6.68 -8.42
C SER A 108 2.47 5.18 -8.58
N ILE A 109 3.49 4.45 -8.98
CA ILE A 109 3.45 2.98 -9.05
C ILE A 109 4.27 2.46 -7.86
N THR A 110 3.58 1.80 -6.94
CA THR A 110 4.18 1.22 -5.72
C THR A 110 3.75 -0.25 -5.59
N PRO A 111 4.55 -1.10 -4.95
CA PRO A 111 4.08 -2.44 -4.58
C PRO A 111 2.87 -2.33 -3.65
N LYS A 112 1.87 -3.19 -3.86
CA LYS A 112 0.62 -3.18 -3.09
C LYS A 112 0.51 -4.38 -2.14
N THR A 113 1.44 -5.32 -2.22
CA THR A 113 1.47 -6.50 -1.36
C THR A 113 2.91 -6.83 -1.00
N GLU A 114 3.07 -7.58 0.08
CA GLU A 114 4.40 -8.05 0.52
C GLU A 114 5.12 -8.85 -0.58
N GLY A 115 4.41 -9.74 -1.28
CA GLY A 115 4.99 -10.52 -2.38
C GLY A 115 5.43 -9.64 -3.56
N GLN A 116 4.68 -8.58 -3.86
CA GLN A 116 5.07 -7.61 -4.88
C GLN A 116 6.33 -6.85 -4.45
N LYS A 117 6.43 -6.47 -3.18
CA LYS A 117 7.62 -5.80 -2.61
C LYS A 117 8.83 -6.71 -2.72
N GLN A 118 8.72 -7.96 -2.29
CA GLN A 118 9.80 -8.96 -2.39
C GLN A 118 10.26 -9.15 -3.84
N TYR A 119 9.32 -9.17 -4.79
CA TYR A 119 9.63 -9.29 -6.21
C TYR A 119 10.42 -8.09 -6.72
N VAL A 120 10.00 -6.88 -6.38
CA VAL A 120 10.69 -5.63 -6.74
C VAL A 120 12.11 -5.61 -6.15
N ASP A 121 12.25 -5.96 -4.87
CA ASP A 121 13.55 -6.01 -4.20
C ASP A 121 14.46 -7.05 -4.84
N SER A 122 13.90 -8.19 -5.25
CA SER A 122 14.65 -9.23 -5.95
C SER A 122 15.18 -8.73 -7.29
N ILE A 123 14.37 -7.98 -8.05
CA ILE A 123 14.83 -7.40 -9.33
C ILE A 123 15.95 -6.39 -9.09
N ARG A 124 15.87 -5.60 -8.03
CA ARG A 124 16.89 -4.58 -7.71
C ARG A 124 18.24 -5.20 -7.31
N LYS A 125 18.18 -6.33 -6.62
CA LYS A 125 19.38 -6.96 -6.02
C LYS A 125 20.05 -8.00 -6.90
N ASN A 126 19.37 -8.50 -7.94
CA ASN A 126 19.86 -9.64 -8.72
C ASN A 126 19.87 -9.33 -10.22
N THR A 127 20.86 -9.88 -10.92
CA THR A 127 20.97 -9.75 -12.37
C THR A 127 19.84 -10.48 -13.10
N ILE A 128 19.40 -11.61 -12.56
CA ILE A 128 18.32 -12.41 -13.15
C ILE A 128 17.30 -12.69 -12.05
N THR A 129 16.03 -12.47 -12.35
CA THR A 129 14.93 -12.70 -11.41
C THR A 129 13.78 -13.45 -12.12
N PHE A 130 13.27 -14.50 -11.48
CA PHE A 130 12.14 -15.27 -11.96
C PHE A 130 10.90 -14.91 -11.12
N GLY A 131 9.87 -14.36 -11.78
CA GLY A 131 8.58 -14.07 -11.14
C GLY A 131 7.58 -15.18 -11.41
N ILE A 132 7.32 -16.03 -10.40
CA ILE A 132 6.39 -17.16 -10.49
C ILE A 132 5.15 -16.84 -9.64
N GLY A 133 3.98 -17.12 -10.17
CA GLY A 133 2.73 -16.91 -9.43
C GLY A 133 1.52 -16.81 -10.35
N PRO A 134 0.31 -16.76 -9.79
CA PRO A 134 -0.94 -16.72 -10.55
C PRO A 134 -1.05 -15.53 -11.50
N ALA A 135 -1.90 -15.65 -12.49
CA ALA A 135 -2.22 -14.54 -13.42
C ALA A 135 -2.87 -13.38 -12.61
N GLY A 136 -2.68 -12.16 -13.10
CA GLY A 136 -3.31 -10.97 -12.49
C GLY A 136 -2.60 -10.40 -11.26
N THR A 137 -1.53 -11.01 -10.78
CA THR A 137 -0.82 -10.54 -9.57
C THR A 137 0.15 -9.38 -9.81
N GLY A 138 0.22 -8.84 -11.03
CA GLY A 138 1.02 -7.65 -11.33
C GLY A 138 2.48 -7.91 -11.70
N LYS A 139 2.93 -9.15 -11.86
CA LYS A 139 4.33 -9.49 -12.12
C LYS A 139 4.92 -8.73 -13.32
N THR A 140 4.31 -8.88 -14.49
CA THR A 140 4.76 -8.20 -15.71
C THR A 140 4.67 -6.68 -15.58
N PHE A 141 3.60 -6.20 -14.97
CA PHE A 141 3.37 -4.76 -14.78
C PHE A 141 4.49 -4.13 -13.94
N LEU A 142 4.86 -4.77 -12.82
CA LEU A 142 5.92 -4.28 -11.93
C LEU A 142 7.30 -4.36 -12.60
N ALA A 143 7.57 -5.44 -13.33
CA ALA A 143 8.83 -5.59 -14.06
C ALA A 143 8.99 -4.48 -15.11
N VAL A 144 7.93 -4.20 -15.88
CA VAL A 144 7.95 -3.15 -16.91
C VAL A 144 8.06 -1.77 -16.26
N ALA A 145 7.34 -1.52 -15.17
CA ALA A 145 7.42 -0.25 -14.45
C ALA A 145 8.84 0.01 -13.94
N LEU A 146 9.49 -1.01 -13.38
CA LEU A 146 10.86 -0.90 -12.88
C LEU A 146 11.87 -0.72 -14.02
N ALA A 147 11.68 -1.45 -15.13
CA ALA A 147 12.52 -1.28 -16.33
C ALA A 147 12.41 0.15 -16.88
N ALA A 148 11.18 0.70 -16.95
CA ALA A 148 10.95 2.07 -17.38
C ALA A 148 11.62 3.08 -16.42
N PHE A 149 11.58 2.83 -15.13
CA PHE A 149 12.27 3.65 -14.13
C PHE A 149 13.79 3.65 -14.38
N TYR A 150 14.39 2.50 -14.59
CA TYR A 150 15.82 2.37 -14.87
C TYR A 150 16.22 3.08 -16.17
N LEU A 151 15.41 2.96 -17.22
CA LEU A 151 15.68 3.64 -18.48
C LEU A 151 15.56 5.17 -18.31
N LYS A 152 14.51 5.64 -17.62
CA LYS A 152 14.30 7.07 -17.37
C LYS A 152 15.47 7.70 -16.58
N ASN A 153 16.02 6.96 -15.63
CA ASN A 153 17.12 7.40 -14.79
C ASN A 153 18.51 7.09 -15.40
N ARG A 154 18.54 6.59 -16.66
CA ARG A 154 19.78 6.26 -17.37
C ARG A 154 20.62 5.19 -16.68
N ASN A 155 19.99 4.33 -15.89
CA ASN A 155 20.65 3.17 -15.30
C ASN A 155 20.84 2.05 -16.33
N VAL A 156 20.07 2.06 -17.41
CA VAL A 156 20.19 1.14 -18.56
C VAL A 156 20.00 1.95 -19.85
N ASP A 157 20.59 1.48 -20.93
CA ASP A 157 20.54 2.16 -22.22
C ASP A 157 19.29 1.80 -23.02
N LYS A 158 18.74 0.62 -22.81
CA LYS A 158 17.56 0.16 -23.56
C LYS A 158 16.81 -0.93 -22.79
N ILE A 159 15.54 -1.10 -23.13
CA ILE A 159 14.69 -2.20 -22.64
C ILE A 159 14.42 -3.14 -23.81
N ILE A 160 14.61 -4.42 -23.61
CA ILE A 160 14.26 -5.47 -24.57
C ILE A 160 13.13 -6.28 -23.97
N LEU A 161 11.98 -6.29 -24.65
CA LEU A 161 10.80 -7.05 -24.23
C LEU A 161 10.64 -8.24 -25.17
N THR A 162 10.64 -9.47 -24.63
CA THR A 162 10.40 -10.70 -25.37
C THR A 162 9.19 -11.43 -24.79
N ARG A 163 8.46 -12.13 -25.67
CA ARG A 163 7.31 -12.93 -25.26
C ARG A 163 7.24 -14.19 -26.12
N UNK A 164 7.23 -15.23 -25.74
CA UNK A 164 7.14 -16.31 -26.30
C UNK A 164 5.85 -16.42 -26.82
N UNK A 165 5.67 -16.44 -27.50
CA UNK A 165 4.67 -16.54 -27.98
C UNK A 165 4.36 -17.71 -28.03
N UNK A 166 4.20 -18.32 -27.49
CA UNK A 166 3.80 -19.30 -27.44
C UNK A 166 2.80 -19.38 -28.24
N UNK A 167 2.90 -19.65 -28.97
CA UNK A 167 2.16 -19.82 -29.59
C UNK A 167 1.28 -20.38 -29.07
N CYS A 168 0.40 -19.99 -28.54
CA CYS A 168 -0.85 -20.50 -28.10
C CYS A 168 -1.70 -20.82 -29.33
N ARG A 169 -1.62 -22.00 -29.82
CA ARG A 169 -2.58 -22.48 -30.78
C ARG A 169 -3.94 -22.43 -30.10
N ARG A 170 -4.72 -21.43 -30.48
CA ARG A 170 -6.16 -21.49 -30.20
C ARG A 170 -6.67 -22.68 -30.97
N GLY A 171 -6.94 -23.77 -30.29
CA GLY A 171 -7.73 -24.85 -30.89
C GLY A 171 -9.08 -24.28 -31.25
N TRP A 172 -9.47 -24.49 -32.45
CA TRP A 172 -10.81 -24.19 -32.96
C TRP A 172 -11.79 -25.17 -32.30
#